data_fdc1c82886622633ac08fad10582ef2e
#
_entry.id   fdc1c82886622633ac08fad10582ef2e
#
_cell.length_a   1.000
_cell.length_b   1.000
_cell.length_c   1.000
_cell.angle_alpha   90.00
_cell.angle_beta   90.00
_cell.angle_gamma   90.00
#
_symmetry.space_group_name_H-M   'P 1'
#
loop_
_entity.id
_entity.type
_entity.pdbx_description
1 polymer ?
#
loop_
_entity_poly.entity_id
_entity_poly.type
_entity_poly.pdbx_seq_one_letter_code
_entity_poly.pdbx_strand_id
1 'polypeptide(L)'
;VCIAIFYAKKTGEGQIVETTLCGSAIAVSEDKVITYGAEHEDPMRTGNAHPLINPYDILKCSNGYVAMGISSDAQWTKFCKAFNVPEWDVEEKYCSNLVRGYHYFGDLRDKLEDLFSKYTMQEIAAICDEALIPGTMCSTTKEALQEPQLLVRNMVVSLEDDALGQLEMPGKPVKFCGVEEEPLVKAPAVGEHNEQIYKALAMDDAELRTLRDKGII
;
A
#
# COMPACT_ATOMS: atom_id res chain seq x y z
N VAL A 1 -6.76 3.92 -19.66
CA VAL A 1 -6.23 4.77 -20.75
C VAL A 1 -5.28 3.98 -21.64
N CYS A 2 -4.17 3.38 -21.12
CA CYS A 2 -3.17 2.68 -21.94
C CYS A 2 -3.77 1.59 -22.85
N ILE A 3 -4.72 0.80 -22.33
CA ILE A 3 -5.41 -0.23 -23.12
C ILE A 3 -6.20 0.40 -24.28
N ALA A 4 -6.90 1.52 -24.04
CA ALA A 4 -7.65 2.23 -25.08
C ALA A 4 -6.72 2.85 -26.14
N ILE A 5 -5.57 3.37 -25.74
CA ILE A 5 -4.56 3.88 -26.68
C ILE A 5 -3.99 2.73 -27.54
N PHE A 6 -3.69 1.59 -26.91
CA PHE A 6 -3.21 0.40 -27.63
C PHE A 6 -4.26 -0.10 -28.63
N TYR A 7 -5.54 -0.16 -28.22
CA TYR A 7 -6.65 -0.52 -29.10
C TYR A 7 -6.75 0.45 -30.30
N ALA A 8 -6.77 1.77 -30.03
CA ALA A 8 -6.85 2.78 -31.08
C ALA A 8 -5.66 2.70 -32.08
N LYS A 9 -4.44 2.46 -31.56
CA LYS A 9 -3.26 2.27 -32.44
C LYS A 9 -3.36 1.00 -33.31
N LYS A 10 -4.01 -0.05 -32.81
CA LYS A 10 -4.13 -1.31 -33.53
C LYS A 10 -5.30 -1.32 -34.53
N THR A 11 -6.39 -0.66 -34.22
CA THR A 11 -7.65 -0.69 -35.03
C THR A 11 -7.90 0.58 -35.83
N GLY A 12 -7.30 1.70 -35.43
CA GLY A 12 -7.64 3.04 -35.94
C GLY A 12 -8.87 3.67 -35.28
N GLU A 13 -9.54 2.97 -34.35
CA GLU A 13 -10.77 3.41 -33.71
C GLU A 13 -10.51 3.96 -32.31
N GLY A 14 -10.80 5.24 -32.10
CA GLY A 14 -10.79 5.88 -30.79
C GLY A 14 -12.06 5.58 -29.99
N GLN A 15 -11.98 5.65 -28.66
CA GLN A 15 -13.14 5.44 -27.79
C GLN A 15 -13.08 6.35 -26.56
N ILE A 16 -14.24 6.61 -25.96
CA ILE A 16 -14.35 7.30 -24.68
C ILE A 16 -14.08 6.28 -23.58
N VAL A 17 -13.21 6.64 -22.64
CA VAL A 17 -12.92 5.83 -21.45
C VAL A 17 -13.50 6.55 -20.24
N GLU A 18 -14.47 5.93 -19.59
CA GLU A 18 -15.16 6.46 -18.43
C GLU A 18 -14.91 5.57 -17.20
N THR A 19 -14.68 6.20 -16.06
CA THR A 19 -14.57 5.54 -14.76
C THR A 19 -15.14 6.44 -13.67
N THR A 20 -15.72 5.85 -12.65
CA THR A 20 -16.30 6.56 -11.52
C THR A 20 -15.71 6.05 -10.20
N LEU A 21 -15.65 6.91 -9.19
CA LEU A 21 -15.18 6.53 -7.86
C LEU A 21 -16.06 5.43 -7.26
N CYS A 22 -17.38 5.57 -7.36
CA CYS A 22 -18.33 4.59 -6.83
C CYS A 22 -18.18 3.23 -7.53
N GLY A 23 -18.14 3.21 -8.87
CA GLY A 23 -17.94 1.99 -9.64
C GLY A 23 -16.61 1.29 -9.31
N SER A 24 -15.54 2.07 -9.14
CA SER A 24 -14.24 1.54 -8.74
C SER A 24 -14.26 0.98 -7.31
N ALA A 25 -14.93 1.64 -6.37
CA ALA A 25 -15.10 1.14 -5.01
C ALA A 25 -15.86 -0.21 -4.97
N ILE A 26 -16.94 -0.34 -5.73
CA ILE A 26 -17.67 -1.62 -5.86
C ILE A 26 -16.79 -2.70 -6.50
N ALA A 27 -16.02 -2.37 -7.53
CA ALA A 27 -15.14 -3.32 -8.19
C ALA A 27 -14.04 -3.87 -7.27
N VAL A 28 -13.47 -3.05 -6.38
CA VAL A 28 -12.45 -3.51 -5.41
C VAL A 28 -13.05 -4.16 -4.15
N SER A 29 -14.38 -4.08 -3.98
CA SER A 29 -15.12 -4.78 -2.89
C SER A 29 -15.59 -6.18 -3.31
N GLU A 30 -14.94 -6.75 -4.28
CA GLU A 30 -15.23 -7.99 -4.99
C GLU A 30 -15.83 -9.10 -4.11
N ASP A 31 -15.11 -9.54 -3.06
CA ASP A 31 -15.53 -10.63 -2.17
C ASP A 31 -16.82 -10.31 -1.39
N LYS A 32 -16.98 -9.07 -0.95
CA LYS A 32 -18.16 -8.64 -0.18
C LYS A 32 -19.42 -8.60 -1.04
N VAL A 33 -19.28 -8.12 -2.28
CA VAL A 33 -20.39 -8.09 -3.24
C VAL A 33 -20.83 -9.50 -3.60
N ILE A 34 -19.88 -10.42 -3.83
CA ILE A 34 -20.17 -11.82 -4.17
C ILE A 34 -20.83 -12.54 -2.98
N THR A 35 -20.30 -12.36 -1.76
CA THR A 35 -20.85 -12.97 -0.54
C THR A 35 -22.28 -12.53 -0.32
N TYR A 36 -22.55 -11.22 -0.37
CA TYR A 36 -23.93 -10.72 -0.25
C TYR A 36 -24.85 -11.29 -1.36
N GLY A 37 -24.38 -11.34 -2.59
CA GLY A 37 -25.13 -11.89 -3.73
C GLY A 37 -25.50 -13.36 -3.57
N ALA A 38 -24.65 -14.14 -2.87
CA ALA A 38 -24.86 -15.57 -2.64
C ALA A 38 -25.71 -15.86 -1.39
N GLU A 39 -25.44 -15.14 -0.31
CA GLU A 39 -25.98 -15.43 1.03
C GLU A 39 -27.14 -14.52 1.43
N HIS A 40 -27.26 -13.34 0.78
CA HIS A 40 -28.22 -12.28 1.08
C HIS A 40 -28.11 -11.73 2.52
N GLU A 41 -26.92 -11.88 3.11
CA GLU A 41 -26.59 -11.37 4.44
C GLU A 41 -25.41 -10.40 4.35
N ASP A 42 -25.47 -9.32 5.13
CA ASP A 42 -24.38 -8.36 5.19
C ASP A 42 -23.13 -9.00 5.81
N PRO A 43 -21.96 -8.91 5.13
CA PRO A 43 -20.75 -9.47 5.69
C PRO A 43 -20.35 -8.77 6.98
N MET A 44 -19.91 -9.55 7.96
CA MET A 44 -19.47 -9.08 9.27
C MET A 44 -18.29 -8.11 9.13
N ARG A 45 -18.25 -7.09 9.97
CA ARG A 45 -17.10 -6.20 10.11
C ARG A 45 -16.01 -6.89 10.93
N THR A 46 -14.85 -7.08 10.33
CA THR A 46 -13.71 -7.81 10.93
C THR A 46 -12.56 -6.91 11.37
N GLY A 47 -12.68 -5.60 11.22
CA GLY A 47 -11.57 -4.67 11.45
C GLY A 47 -10.44 -4.91 10.44
N ASN A 48 -9.24 -5.18 10.93
CA ASN A 48 -8.07 -5.50 10.10
C ASN A 48 -7.95 -7.00 9.80
N ALA A 49 -8.73 -7.85 10.48
CA ALA A 49 -8.63 -9.28 10.30
C ALA A 49 -9.29 -9.75 8.99
N HIS A 50 -8.67 -10.72 8.34
CA HIS A 50 -9.29 -11.40 7.21
C HIS A 50 -10.46 -12.26 7.70
N PRO A 51 -11.61 -12.26 7.01
CA PRO A 51 -12.81 -12.98 7.50
C PRO A 51 -12.65 -14.50 7.55
N LEU A 52 -11.81 -15.11 6.70
CA LEU A 52 -11.70 -16.56 6.55
C LEU A 52 -10.29 -17.11 6.75
N ILE A 53 -9.25 -16.28 6.63
CA ILE A 53 -7.86 -16.71 6.72
C ILE A 53 -7.27 -16.14 8.01
N ASN A 54 -6.84 -17.01 8.92
CA ASN A 54 -6.38 -16.55 10.23
C ASN A 54 -5.23 -17.40 10.79
N PRO A 55 -4.28 -16.73 11.52
CA PRO A 55 -4.20 -15.29 11.76
C PRO A 55 -3.73 -14.50 10.52
N TYR A 56 -4.58 -13.58 10.07
CA TYR A 56 -4.26 -12.60 9.04
C TYR A 56 -4.84 -11.26 9.51
N ASP A 57 -4.06 -10.53 10.32
CA ASP A 57 -4.54 -9.36 11.08
C ASP A 57 -3.38 -8.44 11.48
N ILE A 58 -3.72 -7.30 12.03
CA ILE A 58 -2.81 -6.42 12.76
C ILE A 58 -3.01 -6.66 14.26
N LEU A 59 -1.97 -7.19 14.91
CA LEU A 59 -2.00 -7.62 16.31
C LEU A 59 -1.13 -6.72 17.17
N LYS A 60 -1.60 -6.47 18.40
CA LYS A 60 -0.86 -5.66 19.38
C LYS A 60 0.29 -6.47 19.98
N CYS A 61 1.42 -5.81 20.21
CA CYS A 61 2.58 -6.34 20.93
C CYS A 61 3.05 -5.37 22.00
N SER A 62 4.19 -5.63 22.66
CA SER A 62 4.63 -4.86 23.83
C SER A 62 4.88 -3.37 23.53
N ASN A 63 5.35 -3.03 22.33
CA ASN A 63 5.75 -1.67 21.96
C ASN A 63 5.05 -1.11 20.70
N GLY A 64 4.03 -1.78 20.18
CA GLY A 64 3.32 -1.35 18.97
C GLY A 64 2.42 -2.41 18.40
N TYR A 65 2.45 -2.55 17.07
CA TYR A 65 1.62 -3.48 16.31
C TYR A 65 2.46 -4.21 15.27
N VAL A 66 2.06 -5.45 14.97
CA VAL A 66 2.64 -6.27 13.90
C VAL A 66 1.53 -6.73 12.95
N ALA A 67 1.80 -6.68 11.66
CA ALA A 67 0.96 -7.31 10.64
C ALA A 67 1.40 -8.75 10.46
N MET A 68 0.47 -9.69 10.61
CA MET A 68 0.69 -11.13 10.49
C MET A 68 -0.17 -11.69 9.36
N GLY A 69 0.37 -12.61 8.53
CA GLY A 69 -0.34 -13.15 7.38
C GLY A 69 -0.16 -14.66 7.20
N ILE A 70 -0.66 -15.47 8.15
CA ILE A 70 -0.58 -16.92 8.07
C ILE A 70 -1.78 -17.44 7.28
N SER A 71 -1.51 -17.89 6.03
CA SER A 71 -2.56 -18.30 5.10
C SER A 71 -2.67 -19.81 4.90
N SER A 72 -1.76 -20.61 5.48
CA SER A 72 -1.77 -22.07 5.34
C SER A 72 -1.45 -22.78 6.65
N ASP A 73 -1.87 -24.05 6.75
CA ASP A 73 -1.59 -24.86 7.92
C ASP A 73 -0.10 -25.12 8.10
N ALA A 74 0.65 -25.24 6.99
CA ALA A 74 2.12 -25.36 7.05
C ALA A 74 2.79 -24.11 7.65
N GLN A 75 2.28 -22.92 7.36
CA GLN A 75 2.77 -21.68 8.00
C GLN A 75 2.36 -21.62 9.48
N TRP A 76 1.18 -22.12 9.84
CA TRP A 76 0.72 -22.23 11.22
C TRP A 76 1.64 -23.14 12.05
N THR A 77 1.96 -24.31 11.54
CA THR A 77 2.92 -25.23 12.20
C THR A 77 4.28 -24.56 12.44
N LYS A 78 4.80 -23.82 11.43
CA LYS A 78 6.04 -23.06 11.60
C LYS A 78 5.92 -21.98 12.66
N PHE A 79 4.79 -21.25 12.69
CA PHE A 79 4.50 -20.23 13.69
C PHE A 79 4.50 -20.83 15.09
N CYS A 80 3.75 -21.90 15.32
CA CYS A 80 3.66 -22.54 16.62
C CYS A 80 5.04 -23.01 17.13
N LYS A 81 5.88 -23.52 16.23
CA LYS A 81 7.25 -23.90 16.54
C LYS A 81 8.13 -22.69 16.87
N ALA A 82 8.08 -21.64 16.06
CA ALA A 82 8.91 -20.45 16.19
C ALA A 82 8.61 -19.66 17.48
N PHE A 83 7.35 -19.56 17.86
CA PHE A 83 6.90 -18.88 19.08
C PHE A 83 6.82 -19.81 20.31
N ASN A 84 7.27 -21.06 20.19
CA ASN A 84 7.31 -22.06 21.26
C ASN A 84 5.93 -22.34 21.90
N VAL A 85 4.92 -22.51 21.06
CA VAL A 85 3.54 -22.87 21.40
C VAL A 85 3.06 -24.08 20.58
N PRO A 86 3.82 -25.21 20.57
CA PRO A 86 3.54 -26.36 19.69
C PRO A 86 2.19 -27.03 20.00
N GLU A 87 1.67 -26.87 21.19
CA GLU A 87 0.36 -27.35 21.59
C GLU A 87 -0.79 -26.73 20.81
N TRP A 88 -0.61 -25.49 20.30
CA TRP A 88 -1.63 -24.85 19.48
C TRP A 88 -1.78 -25.48 18.10
N ASP A 89 -0.72 -26.11 17.58
CA ASP A 89 -0.75 -26.77 16.27
C ASP A 89 -1.61 -28.02 16.26
N VAL A 90 -1.74 -28.70 17.40
CA VAL A 90 -2.51 -29.93 17.58
C VAL A 90 -3.85 -29.72 18.28
N GLU A 91 -4.15 -28.51 18.71
CA GLU A 91 -5.43 -28.17 19.33
C GLU A 91 -6.54 -28.21 18.28
N GLU A 92 -7.62 -28.96 18.54
CA GLU A 92 -8.73 -29.17 17.60
C GLU A 92 -9.31 -27.86 17.04
N LYS A 93 -9.34 -26.81 17.86
CA LYS A 93 -9.82 -25.47 17.49
C LYS A 93 -8.90 -24.74 16.48
N TYR A 94 -7.65 -25.16 16.32
CA TYR A 94 -6.67 -24.44 15.53
C TYR A 94 -5.98 -25.29 14.47
N CYS A 95 -6.35 -26.58 14.36
CA CYS A 95 -5.68 -27.57 13.51
C CYS A 95 -5.77 -27.29 11.99
N SER A 96 -6.69 -26.46 11.54
CA SER A 96 -6.79 -26.05 10.14
C SER A 96 -7.19 -24.59 10.00
N ASN A 97 -6.84 -23.99 8.86
CA ASN A 97 -7.14 -22.57 8.60
C ASN A 97 -8.64 -22.25 8.73
N LEU A 98 -9.49 -23.14 8.21
CA LEU A 98 -10.94 -22.97 8.28
C LEU A 98 -11.43 -22.95 9.75
N VAL A 99 -10.98 -23.91 10.57
CA VAL A 99 -11.36 -24.01 11.98
C VAL A 99 -10.79 -22.83 12.78
N ARG A 100 -9.56 -22.42 12.52
CA ARG A 100 -8.98 -21.22 13.13
C ARG A 100 -9.81 -19.98 12.84
N GLY A 101 -10.33 -19.84 11.61
CA GLY A 101 -11.21 -18.72 11.25
C GLY A 101 -12.45 -18.63 12.13
N TYR A 102 -13.11 -19.74 12.42
CA TYR A 102 -14.29 -19.77 13.31
C TYR A 102 -13.98 -19.43 14.76
N HIS A 103 -12.76 -19.74 15.24
CA HIS A 103 -12.33 -19.49 16.61
C HIS A 103 -11.43 -18.26 16.76
N TYR A 104 -11.30 -17.46 15.71
CA TYR A 104 -10.36 -16.35 15.70
C TYR A 104 -10.78 -15.25 16.67
N PHE A 105 -12.00 -14.74 16.50
CA PHE A 105 -12.51 -13.67 17.35
C PHE A 105 -12.99 -14.21 18.71
N GLY A 106 -12.50 -13.57 19.79
CA GLY A 106 -12.86 -13.95 21.16
C GLY A 106 -12.12 -15.17 21.72
N ASP A 107 -11.17 -15.75 21.01
CA ASP A 107 -10.31 -16.84 21.50
C ASP A 107 -8.88 -16.71 20.97
N LEU A 108 -8.60 -17.13 19.71
CA LEU A 108 -7.24 -17.18 19.19
C LEU A 108 -6.59 -15.79 19.09
N ARG A 109 -7.34 -14.76 18.69
CA ARG A 109 -6.84 -13.39 18.60
C ARG A 109 -6.33 -12.89 19.94
N ASP A 110 -7.08 -13.11 21.00
CA ASP A 110 -6.71 -12.68 22.35
C ASP A 110 -5.47 -13.44 22.86
N LYS A 111 -5.38 -14.76 22.60
CA LYS A 111 -4.20 -15.55 22.90
C LYS A 111 -2.95 -15.08 22.13
N LEU A 112 -3.11 -14.68 20.88
CA LEU A 112 -2.02 -14.13 20.07
C LEU A 112 -1.52 -12.78 20.62
N GLU A 113 -2.45 -11.88 21.00
CA GLU A 113 -2.07 -10.61 21.61
C GLU A 113 -1.42 -10.80 22.99
N ASP A 114 -1.89 -11.75 23.80
CA ASP A 114 -1.25 -12.14 25.05
C ASP A 114 0.18 -12.70 24.83
N LEU A 115 0.35 -13.55 23.83
CA LEU A 115 1.67 -14.06 23.43
C LEU A 115 2.58 -12.92 23.00
N PHE A 116 2.11 -12.05 22.09
CA PHE A 116 2.87 -10.95 21.52
C PHE A 116 3.15 -9.82 22.52
N SER A 117 2.37 -9.71 23.58
CA SER A 117 2.65 -8.76 24.67
C SER A 117 4.02 -8.96 25.33
N LYS A 118 4.62 -10.14 25.16
CA LYS A 118 5.94 -10.52 25.71
C LYS A 118 7.10 -10.14 24.77
N TYR A 119 6.81 -9.71 23.55
CA TYR A 119 7.79 -9.41 22.49
C TYR A 119 7.62 -7.99 21.99
N THR A 120 8.69 -7.40 21.50
CA THR A 120 8.70 -6.17 20.72
C THR A 120 8.35 -6.45 19.26
N MET A 121 7.96 -5.40 18.51
CA MET A 121 7.75 -5.51 17.06
C MET A 121 8.98 -6.09 16.34
N GLN A 122 10.17 -5.65 16.75
CA GLN A 122 11.46 -6.06 16.19
C GLN A 122 11.74 -7.55 16.42
N GLU A 123 11.48 -8.04 17.64
CA GLU A 123 11.66 -9.44 17.97
C GLU A 123 10.69 -10.33 17.19
N ILE A 124 9.42 -9.93 17.09
CA ILE A 124 8.41 -10.67 16.31
C ILE A 124 8.81 -10.72 14.84
N ALA A 125 9.21 -9.59 14.24
CA ALA A 125 9.64 -9.55 12.85
C ALA A 125 10.86 -10.45 12.61
N ALA A 126 11.86 -10.42 13.48
CA ALA A 126 13.04 -11.27 13.38
C ALA A 126 12.69 -12.77 13.47
N ILE A 127 11.80 -13.16 14.39
CA ILE A 127 11.32 -14.55 14.51
C ILE A 127 10.57 -14.96 13.23
N CYS A 128 9.74 -14.08 12.68
CA CYS A 128 9.01 -14.35 11.44
C CYS A 128 9.95 -14.55 10.25
N ASP A 129 10.95 -13.69 10.11
CA ASP A 129 11.95 -13.77 9.04
C ASP A 129 12.75 -15.09 9.11
N GLU A 130 13.23 -15.47 10.31
CA GLU A 130 13.96 -16.71 10.51
C GLU A 130 13.10 -17.95 10.21
N ALA A 131 11.83 -17.93 10.61
CA ALA A 131 10.89 -19.02 10.37
C ALA A 131 10.30 -19.05 8.96
N LEU A 132 10.56 -18.03 8.14
CA LEU A 132 9.98 -17.83 6.81
C LEU A 132 8.43 -17.86 6.85
N ILE A 133 7.86 -17.06 7.75
CA ILE A 133 6.43 -16.81 7.87
C ILE A 133 6.15 -15.32 7.67
N PRO A 134 5.03 -14.97 7.02
CA PRO A 134 4.68 -13.57 6.77
C PRO A 134 4.34 -12.85 8.08
N GLY A 135 5.20 -11.94 8.50
CA GLY A 135 5.00 -11.08 9.67
C GLY A 135 5.95 -9.89 9.61
N THR A 136 5.44 -8.69 9.89
CA THR A 136 6.24 -7.47 9.83
C THR A 136 5.76 -6.42 10.82
N MET A 137 6.61 -5.47 11.15
CA MET A 137 6.28 -4.33 12.00
C MET A 137 5.28 -3.39 11.29
N CYS A 138 4.36 -2.80 12.06
CA CYS A 138 3.59 -1.65 11.61
C CYS A 138 4.41 -0.38 11.87
N SER A 139 5.19 0.00 10.87
CA SER A 139 6.10 1.15 10.94
C SER A 139 5.37 2.48 10.91
N THR A 140 5.88 3.47 11.63
CA THR A 140 5.52 4.88 11.45
C THR A 140 6.06 5.39 10.10
N THR A 141 5.54 6.52 9.61
CA THR A 141 6.06 7.15 8.39
C THR A 141 7.57 7.43 8.49
N LYS A 142 8.03 7.90 9.67
CA LYS A 142 9.45 8.15 9.90
C LYS A 142 10.31 6.90 9.76
N GLU A 143 9.86 5.78 10.32
CA GLU A 143 10.56 4.48 10.23
C GLU A 143 10.52 3.93 8.80
N ALA A 144 9.38 4.04 8.13
CA ALA A 144 9.23 3.60 6.74
C ALA A 144 10.17 4.35 5.77
N LEU A 145 10.36 5.67 5.95
CA LEU A 145 11.30 6.46 5.15
C LEU A 145 12.77 6.05 5.33
N GLN A 146 13.09 5.33 6.40
CA GLN A 146 14.43 4.82 6.70
C GLN A 146 14.61 3.34 6.33
N GLU A 147 13.58 2.70 5.79
CA GLU A 147 13.61 1.29 5.41
C GLU A 147 14.66 1.04 4.31
N PRO A 148 15.69 0.20 4.56
CA PRO A 148 16.80 0.01 3.63
C PRO A 148 16.34 -0.42 2.22
N GLN A 149 15.33 -1.25 2.11
CA GLN A 149 14.80 -1.71 0.83
C GLN A 149 14.16 -0.57 0.03
N LEU A 150 13.47 0.36 0.69
CA LEU A 150 12.89 1.53 0.02
C LEU A 150 13.97 2.49 -0.47
N LEU A 151 15.05 2.66 0.31
CA LEU A 151 16.20 3.50 -0.08
C LEU A 151 16.95 2.91 -1.27
N VAL A 152 17.29 1.62 -1.23
CA VAL A 152 17.98 0.92 -2.34
C VAL A 152 17.16 0.96 -3.63
N ARG A 153 15.83 0.94 -3.52
CA ARG A 153 14.94 1.02 -4.68
C ARG A 153 14.61 2.45 -5.13
N ASN A 154 15.23 3.47 -4.54
CA ASN A 154 14.92 4.89 -4.79
C ASN A 154 13.41 5.17 -4.65
N MET A 155 12.78 4.59 -3.62
CA MET A 155 11.38 4.87 -3.30
C MET A 155 11.23 6.05 -2.32
N VAL A 156 12.34 6.50 -1.75
CA VAL A 156 12.46 7.75 -1.01
C VAL A 156 13.51 8.58 -1.72
N VAL A 157 13.14 9.75 -2.19
CA VAL A 157 14.02 10.66 -2.93
C VAL A 157 13.98 12.03 -2.29
N SER A 158 15.12 12.71 -2.28
CA SER A 158 15.23 14.08 -1.76
C SER A 158 15.06 15.09 -2.88
N LEU A 159 14.28 16.11 -2.64
CA LEU A 159 14.09 17.27 -3.50
C LEU A 159 14.39 18.54 -2.72
N GLU A 160 15.13 19.47 -3.29
CA GLU A 160 15.37 20.80 -2.72
C GLU A 160 14.31 21.78 -3.23
N ASP A 161 13.58 22.41 -2.29
CA ASP A 161 12.58 23.42 -2.56
C ASP A 161 12.99 24.75 -1.95
N ASP A 162 12.85 25.84 -2.71
CA ASP A 162 13.32 27.16 -2.30
C ASP A 162 12.60 27.71 -1.06
N ALA A 163 11.36 27.29 -0.82
CA ALA A 163 10.54 27.77 0.31
C ALA A 163 10.54 26.81 1.51
N LEU A 164 10.62 25.49 1.25
CA LEU A 164 10.46 24.43 2.25
C LEU A 164 11.79 23.75 2.61
N GLY A 165 12.87 24.03 1.86
CA GLY A 165 14.16 23.38 2.04
C GLY A 165 14.16 21.95 1.49
N GLN A 166 14.89 21.05 2.15
CA GLN A 166 15.00 19.67 1.71
C GLN A 166 13.74 18.89 2.06
N LEU A 167 13.10 18.33 1.04
CA LEU A 167 11.90 17.49 1.15
C LEU A 167 12.23 16.05 0.81
N GLU A 168 11.71 15.11 1.61
CA GLU A 168 11.67 13.71 1.24
C GLU A 168 10.35 13.40 0.56
N MET A 169 10.42 12.80 -0.62
CA MET A 169 9.27 12.51 -1.46
C MET A 169 9.24 11.04 -1.88
N PRO A 170 8.04 10.48 -2.16
CA PRO A 170 7.97 9.15 -2.74
C PRO A 170 8.57 9.12 -4.15
N GLY A 171 9.43 8.15 -4.41
CA GLY A 171 9.98 7.87 -5.72
C GLY A 171 8.95 7.25 -6.68
N LYS A 172 9.35 7.06 -7.93
CA LYS A 172 8.48 6.45 -8.95
C LYS A 172 8.27 4.96 -8.65
N PRO A 173 7.02 4.47 -8.48
CA PRO A 173 6.76 3.08 -8.13
C PRO A 173 6.95 2.12 -9.30
N VAL A 174 6.81 2.59 -10.54
CA VAL A 174 7.01 1.80 -11.76
C VAL A 174 8.40 2.08 -12.32
N LYS A 175 9.24 1.05 -12.37
CA LYS A 175 10.61 1.11 -12.89
C LYS A 175 10.70 0.42 -14.25
N PHE A 176 11.21 1.11 -15.26
CA PHE A 176 11.47 0.55 -16.58
C PHE A 176 12.95 0.24 -16.74
N CYS A 177 13.31 -1.05 -16.77
CA CYS A 177 14.70 -1.50 -16.76
C CYS A 177 15.55 -1.08 -17.96
N GLY A 178 14.97 -0.57 -19.01
CA GLY A 178 15.68 -0.11 -20.22
C GLY A 178 15.64 1.40 -20.44
N VAL A 179 15.13 2.15 -19.49
CA VAL A 179 14.95 3.61 -19.58
C VAL A 179 15.61 4.27 -18.39
N GLU A 180 16.44 5.28 -18.64
CA GLU A 180 17.00 6.11 -17.59
C GLU A 180 15.87 6.86 -16.86
N GLU A 181 15.91 6.83 -15.54
CA GLU A 181 14.90 7.47 -14.72
C GLU A 181 15.15 8.98 -14.68
N GLU A 182 14.20 9.76 -15.22
CA GLU A 182 14.26 11.21 -15.12
C GLU A 182 14.21 11.66 -13.66
N PRO A 183 15.06 12.60 -13.23
CA PRO A 183 15.04 13.13 -11.88
C PRO A 183 13.70 13.82 -11.57
N LEU A 184 13.30 13.80 -10.31
CA LEU A 184 12.19 14.62 -9.85
C LEU A 184 12.59 16.09 -9.86
N VAL A 185 11.67 16.93 -10.33
CA VAL A 185 11.81 18.38 -10.32
C VAL A 185 10.77 19.00 -9.41
N LYS A 186 11.09 20.15 -8.82
CA LYS A 186 10.15 20.90 -8.00
C LYS A 186 8.92 21.33 -8.81
N ALA A 187 7.79 21.48 -8.13
CA ALA A 187 6.62 22.09 -8.74
C ALA A 187 6.92 23.56 -9.08
N PRO A 188 6.52 24.03 -10.28
CA PRO A 188 6.75 25.41 -10.66
C PRO A 188 5.91 26.39 -9.83
N ALA A 189 6.46 27.56 -9.54
CA ALA A 189 5.69 28.65 -8.98
C ALA A 189 4.63 29.16 -9.96
N VAL A 190 3.63 29.86 -9.45
CA VAL A 190 2.56 30.43 -10.31
C VAL A 190 3.18 31.41 -11.30
N GLY A 191 2.97 31.13 -12.59
CA GLY A 191 3.52 31.97 -13.68
C GLY A 191 4.99 31.73 -14.02
N GLU A 192 5.69 30.82 -13.37
CA GLU A 192 7.12 30.55 -13.61
C GLU A 192 7.45 30.23 -15.09
N HIS A 193 6.57 29.51 -15.74
CA HIS A 193 6.73 29.11 -17.14
C HIS A 193 5.98 29.97 -18.15
N ASN A 194 5.36 31.08 -17.73
CA ASN A 194 4.55 31.94 -18.61
C ASN A 194 5.32 32.38 -19.86
N GLU A 195 6.54 32.86 -19.69
CA GLU A 195 7.36 33.32 -20.80
C GLU A 195 7.68 32.21 -21.81
N GLN A 196 8.08 31.04 -21.31
CA GLN A 196 8.39 29.89 -22.13
C GLN A 196 7.17 29.40 -22.93
N ILE A 197 6.04 29.28 -22.25
CA ILE A 197 4.80 28.75 -22.85
C ILE A 197 4.25 29.72 -23.90
N TYR A 198 4.14 31.00 -23.57
CA TYR A 198 3.57 31.97 -24.49
C TYR A 198 4.48 32.27 -25.69
N LYS A 199 5.80 32.26 -25.53
CA LYS A 199 6.74 32.32 -26.66
C LYS A 199 6.61 31.10 -27.58
N ALA A 200 6.39 29.92 -27.05
CA ALA A 200 6.12 28.72 -27.86
C ALA A 200 4.80 28.81 -28.65
N LEU A 201 3.87 29.66 -28.24
CA LEU A 201 2.64 30.03 -28.96
C LEU A 201 2.83 31.22 -29.92
N ALA A 202 4.09 31.60 -30.22
CA ALA A 202 4.49 32.70 -31.11
C ALA A 202 4.09 34.11 -30.61
N MET A 203 3.86 34.29 -29.30
CA MET A 203 3.69 35.63 -28.73
C MET A 203 5.04 36.34 -28.58
N ASP A 204 5.08 37.60 -28.92
CA ASP A 204 6.27 38.41 -28.78
C ASP A 204 6.42 39.06 -27.40
N ASP A 205 7.60 39.67 -27.13
CA ASP A 205 7.89 40.28 -25.84
C ASP A 205 6.98 41.51 -25.52
N ALA A 206 6.45 42.18 -26.55
CA ALA A 206 5.56 43.34 -26.37
C ALA A 206 4.16 42.89 -25.95
N GLU A 207 3.68 41.79 -26.55
CA GLU A 207 2.44 41.14 -26.16
C GLU A 207 2.49 40.61 -24.73
N LEU A 208 3.59 39.94 -24.37
CA LEU A 208 3.79 39.43 -22.99
C LEU A 208 3.85 40.54 -21.97
N ARG A 209 4.51 41.67 -22.26
CA ARG A 209 4.49 42.84 -21.39
C ARG A 209 3.09 43.38 -21.20
N THR A 210 2.34 43.49 -22.29
CA THR A 210 0.95 43.97 -22.24
C THR A 210 0.06 43.08 -21.35
N LEU A 211 0.26 41.74 -21.37
CA LEU A 211 -0.50 40.82 -20.53
C LEU A 211 -0.10 40.96 -19.07
N ARG A 212 1.19 41.13 -18.77
CA ARG A 212 1.71 41.40 -17.40
C ARG A 212 1.17 42.73 -16.85
N ASP A 213 1.20 43.81 -17.66
CA ASP A 213 0.73 45.11 -17.22
C ASP A 213 -0.80 45.13 -16.93
N LYS A 214 -1.54 44.22 -17.57
CA LYS A 214 -2.97 44.03 -17.34
C LYS A 214 -3.26 43.02 -16.20
N GLY A 215 -2.25 42.43 -15.58
CA GLY A 215 -2.40 41.41 -14.53
C GLY A 215 -3.09 40.13 -15.03
N ILE A 216 -2.93 39.77 -16.30
CA ILE A 216 -3.50 38.54 -16.88
C ILE A 216 -2.54 37.36 -16.66
N ILE A 217 -1.23 37.63 -16.68
CA ILE A 217 -0.16 36.63 -16.48
C ILE A 217 0.88 37.14 -15.50
#